data_d36b3d43161d2d8bf1731c594458b54e
#
_entry.id   d36b3d43161d2d8bf1731c594458b54e
#
_cell.length_a   1.000
_cell.length_b   1.000
_cell.length_c   1.000
_cell.angle_alpha   90.00
_cell.angle_beta   90.00
_cell.angle_gamma   90.00
#
_symmetry.space_group_name_H-M   'P 1'
#
loop_
_entity.id
_entity.type
_entity.pdbx_description
1 polymer ?
#
loop_
_entity_poly.entity_id
_entity_poly.type
_entity_poly.pdbx_seq_one_letter_code
_entity_poly.pdbx_strand_id
1 'polypeptide(L)'
;MYHFKNKKIHKYGGNLMELDIFNPQVSTVAKGLEGKVILVYGGNNLGKTKQATRMKKPFYLPFEAGLNAIPGIPFCPITKWSDFIKINKQLTDPATVEKAREMYSTIIFDEIEAAANYCQEFICQKYKAPSIGEGNGGYGLWKEYETEFWKQINKLVGAGYCCYFIAHAQEKDGFISPKADKRALSPIINNTDLCVYVRSNGVDKDGKVVKSSGYLAQTDEFFARSRFDYLPTTYIEEFTAEALEDVIVKAIEIQEREEGITAVSFAEQKAQRTVAVKTYDDLMDELQKLGEKLADNGYLEDLQTIVANQLGEGKKASDLKKGQEQLIEAIIYDIESFIEENNL
;
A
#
# COMPACT_ATOMS: atom_id res chain seq x y z
N MET A 1 20.30 23.66 -6.68
CA MET A 1 20.13 23.27 -8.10
C MET A 1 21.27 22.31 -8.43
N TYR A 2 21.04 21.01 -8.24
CA TYR A 2 22.06 19.98 -8.50
C TYR A 2 21.94 19.54 -9.95
N HIS A 3 22.92 19.86 -10.79
CA HIS A 3 23.02 19.37 -12.15
C HIS A 3 23.53 17.94 -12.16
N PHE A 4 22.64 16.97 -12.24
CA PHE A 4 23.02 15.59 -12.59
C PHE A 4 23.14 15.48 -14.11
N LYS A 5 24.35 15.22 -14.58
CA LYS A 5 24.61 14.90 -15.99
C LYS A 5 23.90 13.59 -16.35
N ASN A 6 23.05 13.64 -17.38
CA ASN A 6 22.40 12.48 -17.98
C ASN A 6 23.40 11.35 -18.25
N LYS A 7 23.44 10.32 -17.39
CA LYS A 7 24.03 9.03 -17.72
C LYS A 7 22.95 8.16 -18.38
N LYS A 8 23.31 7.58 -19.52
CA LYS A 8 22.50 6.69 -20.35
C LYS A 8 21.78 5.65 -19.50
N ILE A 9 20.46 5.58 -19.68
CA ILE A 9 19.60 4.53 -19.13
C ILE A 9 20.12 3.19 -19.63
N HIS A 10 20.69 2.40 -18.76
CA HIS A 10 21.01 1.00 -19.05
C HIS A 10 19.72 0.18 -19.04
N LYS A 11 19.53 -0.64 -20.09
CA LYS A 11 18.47 -1.64 -20.18
C LYS A 11 18.55 -2.56 -18.98
N TYR A 12 17.49 -2.55 -18.17
CA TYR A 12 17.34 -3.44 -17.03
C TYR A 12 17.11 -4.89 -17.50
N GLY A 13 18.15 -5.67 -17.53
CA GLY A 13 18.09 -7.12 -17.38
C GLY A 13 18.21 -7.42 -15.89
N GLY A 14 17.32 -8.29 -15.38
CA GLY A 14 16.98 -8.56 -13.99
C GLY A 14 18.13 -8.80 -12.98
N ASN A 15 18.97 -7.82 -12.73
CA ASN A 15 19.86 -7.81 -11.59
C ASN A 15 19.16 -7.10 -10.43
N LEU A 16 18.93 -7.85 -9.38
CA LEU A 16 18.47 -7.36 -8.08
C LEU A 16 19.52 -6.38 -7.54
N MET A 17 19.08 -5.24 -6.99
CA MET A 17 19.96 -4.15 -6.60
C MET A 17 20.63 -4.40 -5.25
N GLU A 18 21.94 -4.13 -5.19
CA GLU A 18 22.67 -3.92 -3.95
C GLU A 18 22.38 -2.54 -3.38
N LEU A 19 22.40 -2.42 -2.04
CA LEU A 19 22.24 -1.15 -1.35
C LEU A 19 23.57 -0.38 -1.40
N ASP A 20 23.66 0.60 -2.32
CA ASP A 20 24.85 1.44 -2.50
C ASP A 20 24.48 2.92 -2.37
N ILE A 21 24.95 3.56 -1.30
CA ILE A 21 24.72 4.99 -1.03
C ILE A 21 25.47 5.91 -2.02
N PHE A 22 26.50 5.41 -2.69
CA PHE A 22 27.30 6.18 -3.67
C PHE A 22 26.71 6.08 -5.09
N ASN A 23 25.76 5.15 -5.28
CA ASN A 23 24.99 4.99 -6.52
C ASN A 23 23.48 4.86 -6.22
N PRO A 24 22.89 5.86 -5.54
CA PRO A 24 21.50 5.79 -5.10
C PRO A 24 20.53 5.82 -6.28
N GLN A 25 19.35 5.23 -6.09
CA GLN A 25 18.26 5.38 -7.05
C GLN A 25 17.66 6.76 -6.98
N VAL A 26 17.27 7.28 -8.13
CA VAL A 26 16.50 8.53 -8.23
C VAL A 26 15.02 8.20 -8.33
N SER A 27 14.20 8.82 -7.48
CA SER A 27 12.76 8.58 -7.47
C SER A 27 12.12 8.94 -8.80
N THR A 28 11.15 8.12 -9.23
CA THR A 28 10.37 8.33 -10.45
C THR A 28 8.88 8.37 -10.14
N VAL A 29 8.10 8.98 -11.01
CA VAL A 29 6.64 9.04 -10.95
C VAL A 29 6.06 7.92 -11.82
N ALA A 30 5.12 7.13 -11.29
CA ALA A 30 4.42 6.11 -12.08
C ALA A 30 3.27 6.74 -12.86
N LYS A 31 3.15 6.37 -14.16
CA LYS A 31 2.04 6.75 -15.03
C LYS A 31 0.71 6.16 -14.56
N GLY A 32 -0.38 6.85 -14.85
CA GLY A 32 -1.74 6.36 -14.63
C GLY A 32 -2.08 6.11 -13.15
N LEU A 33 -3.00 5.17 -12.92
CA LEU A 33 -3.55 4.89 -11.60
C LEU A 33 -2.95 3.67 -10.89
N GLU A 34 -2.04 2.95 -11.52
CA GLU A 34 -1.44 1.74 -10.94
C GLU A 34 -0.69 2.05 -9.63
N GLY A 35 -0.97 1.25 -8.60
CA GLY A 35 -0.37 1.40 -7.27
C GLY A 35 -0.82 2.65 -6.50
N LYS A 36 -1.84 3.38 -6.98
CA LYS A 36 -2.34 4.58 -6.31
C LYS A 36 -3.50 4.27 -5.36
N VAL A 37 -3.64 5.08 -4.35
CA VAL A 37 -4.70 5.01 -3.35
C VAL A 37 -5.61 6.24 -3.48
N ILE A 38 -6.89 5.99 -3.73
CA ILE A 38 -7.92 7.03 -3.85
C ILE A 38 -8.95 6.83 -2.74
N LEU A 39 -9.24 7.89 -2.00
CA LEU A 39 -10.32 7.91 -1.01
C LEU A 39 -11.40 8.89 -1.47
N VAL A 40 -12.63 8.40 -1.61
CA VAL A 40 -13.78 9.22 -1.96
C VAL A 40 -14.81 9.15 -0.85
N TYR A 41 -15.21 10.29 -0.32
CA TYR A 41 -16.18 10.34 0.75
C TYR A 41 -17.23 11.43 0.54
N GLY A 42 -18.35 11.30 1.24
CA GLY A 42 -19.47 12.23 1.14
C GLY A 42 -20.76 11.64 1.68
N GLY A 43 -21.85 12.38 1.60
CA GLY A 43 -23.17 11.92 2.00
C GLY A 43 -23.68 10.72 1.20
N ASN A 44 -24.85 10.22 1.59
CA ASN A 44 -25.51 9.12 0.88
C ASN A 44 -26.03 9.56 -0.49
N ASN A 45 -26.17 8.62 -1.42
CA ASN A 45 -26.78 8.82 -2.74
C ASN A 45 -26.12 9.87 -3.65
N LEU A 46 -24.81 10.16 -3.41
CA LEU A 46 -24.02 11.08 -4.24
C LEU A 46 -23.34 10.42 -5.43
N GLY A 47 -23.59 9.14 -5.67
CA GLY A 47 -23.04 8.38 -6.79
C GLY A 47 -21.61 7.83 -6.56
N LYS A 48 -21.06 7.87 -5.34
CA LYS A 48 -19.71 7.37 -5.02
C LYS A 48 -19.47 5.96 -5.55
N THR A 49 -20.31 4.99 -5.13
CA THR A 49 -20.24 3.60 -5.60
C THR A 49 -20.40 3.50 -7.10
N LYS A 50 -21.38 4.21 -7.69
CA LYS A 50 -21.63 4.20 -9.13
C LYS A 50 -20.42 4.70 -9.93
N GLN A 51 -19.71 5.72 -9.47
CA GLN A 51 -18.51 6.20 -10.14
C GLN A 51 -17.32 5.26 -9.90
N ALA A 52 -17.15 4.72 -8.70
CA ALA A 52 -16.14 3.70 -8.45
C ALA A 52 -16.26 2.49 -9.41
N THR A 53 -17.47 2.00 -9.64
CA THR A 53 -17.71 0.87 -10.57
C THR A 53 -17.52 1.20 -12.04
N ARG A 54 -17.32 2.47 -12.40
CA ARG A 54 -16.97 2.93 -13.75
C ARG A 54 -15.49 3.17 -13.98
N MET A 55 -14.68 3.03 -12.93
CA MET A 55 -13.22 3.04 -13.05
C MET A 55 -12.75 1.91 -13.95
N LYS A 56 -11.52 2.00 -14.44
CA LYS A 56 -10.93 1.01 -15.36
C LYS A 56 -10.86 -0.38 -14.71
N LYS A 57 -11.43 -1.40 -15.39
CA LYS A 57 -11.42 -2.82 -14.95
C LYS A 57 -11.71 -2.99 -13.46
N PRO A 58 -12.89 -2.59 -12.96
CA PRO A 58 -13.22 -2.60 -11.55
C PRO A 58 -13.42 -4.02 -11.02
N PHE A 59 -12.97 -4.27 -9.79
CA PHE A 59 -13.36 -5.41 -8.97
C PHE A 59 -13.88 -4.89 -7.64
N TYR A 60 -15.09 -5.29 -7.29
CA TYR A 60 -15.80 -4.75 -6.14
C TYR A 60 -15.71 -5.68 -4.93
N LEU A 61 -15.35 -5.12 -3.78
CA LEU A 61 -15.33 -5.78 -2.49
C LEU A 61 -16.56 -5.33 -1.68
N PRO A 62 -17.62 -6.16 -1.64
CA PRO A 62 -18.90 -5.82 -1.03
C PRO A 62 -18.86 -6.00 0.49
N PHE A 63 -18.27 -5.07 1.21
CA PHE A 63 -18.41 -5.00 2.66
C PHE A 63 -19.79 -4.48 3.07
N GLU A 64 -20.48 -3.77 2.15
CA GLU A 64 -21.88 -3.36 2.23
C GLU A 64 -22.69 -3.77 0.99
N ALA A 65 -24.00 -3.60 1.05
CA ALA A 65 -24.94 -3.93 -0.04
C ALA A 65 -25.00 -2.84 -1.14
N GLY A 66 -23.87 -2.25 -1.52
CA GLY A 66 -23.80 -1.11 -2.45
C GLY A 66 -24.17 -1.40 -3.91
N LEU A 67 -24.22 -2.69 -4.33
CA LEU A 67 -24.52 -3.08 -5.71
C LEU A 67 -26.01 -3.33 -6.02
N ASN A 68 -26.91 -3.17 -5.08
CA ASN A 68 -28.34 -3.52 -5.28
C ASN A 68 -28.97 -2.85 -6.52
N ALA A 69 -28.48 -1.70 -6.96
CA ALA A 69 -28.97 -0.97 -8.12
C ALA A 69 -27.91 -0.85 -9.24
N ILE A 70 -26.80 -1.58 -9.18
CA ILE A 70 -25.70 -1.47 -10.13
C ILE A 70 -25.37 -2.89 -10.70
N PRO A 71 -25.92 -3.25 -11.86
CA PRO A 71 -25.69 -4.56 -12.46
C PRO A 71 -24.35 -4.65 -13.19
N GLY A 72 -23.88 -5.89 -13.42
CA GLY A 72 -22.75 -6.19 -14.31
C GLY A 72 -21.36 -5.96 -13.73
N ILE A 73 -21.23 -5.73 -12.42
CA ILE A 73 -19.96 -5.49 -11.76
C ILE A 73 -19.39 -6.81 -11.21
N PRO A 74 -18.14 -7.16 -11.54
CA PRO A 74 -17.52 -8.36 -10.98
C PRO A 74 -17.21 -8.18 -9.49
N PHE A 75 -17.63 -9.15 -8.69
CA PHE A 75 -17.39 -9.20 -7.25
C PHE A 75 -17.31 -10.64 -6.74
N CYS A 76 -16.75 -10.82 -5.56
CA CYS A 76 -16.89 -12.04 -4.78
C CYS A 76 -17.62 -11.74 -3.46
N PRO A 77 -18.52 -12.62 -2.99
CA PRO A 77 -19.19 -12.40 -1.71
C PRO A 77 -18.20 -12.31 -0.55
N ILE A 78 -18.37 -11.33 0.31
CA ILE A 78 -17.61 -11.15 1.56
C ILE A 78 -18.61 -11.12 2.70
N THR A 79 -18.48 -12.07 3.61
CA THR A 79 -19.31 -12.19 4.83
C THR A 79 -18.50 -12.05 6.10
N LYS A 80 -17.17 -12.11 5.98
CA LYS A 80 -16.20 -12.02 7.08
C LYS A 80 -14.82 -11.67 6.52
N TRP A 81 -13.93 -11.16 7.36
CA TRP A 81 -12.58 -10.76 6.97
C TRP A 81 -11.75 -11.87 6.31
N SER A 82 -11.93 -13.12 6.75
CA SER A 82 -11.21 -14.26 6.15
C SER A 82 -11.62 -14.53 4.69
N ASP A 83 -12.81 -14.12 4.24
CA ASP A 83 -13.19 -14.21 2.84
C ASP A 83 -12.40 -13.17 2.02
N PHE A 84 -12.28 -11.94 2.54
CA PHE A 84 -11.41 -10.93 1.93
C PHE A 84 -9.94 -11.38 1.88
N ILE A 85 -9.40 -11.98 2.94
CA ILE A 85 -8.02 -12.53 2.93
C ILE A 85 -7.82 -13.54 1.79
N LYS A 86 -8.80 -14.43 1.55
CA LYS A 86 -8.73 -15.41 0.45
C LYS A 86 -8.78 -14.78 -0.93
N ILE A 87 -9.66 -13.77 -1.12
CA ILE A 87 -9.76 -12.99 -2.35
C ILE A 87 -8.44 -12.24 -2.58
N ASN A 88 -7.96 -11.55 -1.56
CA ASN A 88 -6.73 -10.78 -1.60
C ASN A 88 -5.51 -11.64 -1.96
N LYS A 89 -5.45 -12.87 -1.42
CA LYS A 89 -4.41 -13.83 -1.80
C LYS A 89 -4.45 -14.12 -3.30
N GLN A 90 -5.62 -14.36 -3.90
CA GLN A 90 -5.73 -14.62 -5.34
C GLN A 90 -5.34 -13.39 -6.19
N LEU A 91 -5.60 -12.18 -5.69
CA LEU A 91 -5.23 -10.94 -6.36
C LEU A 91 -3.74 -10.61 -6.29
N THR A 92 -3.01 -11.14 -5.27
CA THR A 92 -1.64 -10.71 -4.96
C THR A 92 -0.59 -11.81 -4.95
N ASP A 93 -1.01 -13.08 -5.05
CA ASP A 93 -0.09 -14.22 -5.09
C ASP A 93 0.75 -14.20 -6.39
N PRO A 94 2.06 -14.42 -6.34
CA PRO A 94 2.91 -14.45 -7.55
C PRO A 94 2.42 -15.39 -8.65
N ALA A 95 1.75 -16.48 -8.29
CA ALA A 95 1.23 -17.43 -9.27
C ALA A 95 -0.04 -16.94 -10.01
N THR A 96 -0.77 -15.96 -9.48
CA THR A 96 -2.06 -15.52 -10.01
C THR A 96 -2.16 -14.04 -10.32
N VAL A 97 -1.26 -13.21 -9.79
CA VAL A 97 -1.31 -11.75 -9.84
C VAL A 97 -1.35 -11.21 -11.27
N GLU A 98 -0.54 -11.75 -12.18
CA GLU A 98 -0.51 -11.29 -13.58
C GLU A 98 -1.88 -11.50 -14.27
N LYS A 99 -2.43 -12.70 -14.14
CA LYS A 99 -3.77 -13.00 -14.66
C LYS A 99 -4.85 -12.14 -14.01
N ALA A 100 -4.76 -11.89 -12.71
CA ALA A 100 -5.72 -11.05 -12.00
C ALA A 100 -5.64 -9.60 -12.46
N ARG A 101 -4.44 -9.06 -12.72
CA ARG A 101 -4.22 -7.69 -13.24
C ARG A 101 -4.66 -7.53 -14.70
N GLU A 102 -4.61 -8.59 -15.51
CA GLU A 102 -5.21 -8.57 -16.86
C GLU A 102 -6.72 -8.33 -16.80
N MET A 103 -7.38 -8.87 -15.77
CA MET A 103 -8.83 -8.75 -15.58
C MET A 103 -9.23 -7.49 -14.81
N TYR A 104 -8.48 -7.13 -13.79
CA TYR A 104 -8.82 -6.07 -12.82
C TYR A 104 -7.65 -5.09 -12.64
N SER A 105 -7.94 -3.80 -12.60
CA SER A 105 -6.94 -2.77 -12.30
C SER A 105 -7.35 -1.86 -11.14
N THR A 106 -8.65 -1.77 -10.83
CA THR A 106 -9.18 -1.00 -9.71
C THR A 106 -9.87 -1.91 -8.72
N ILE A 107 -9.44 -1.90 -7.47
CA ILE A 107 -10.06 -2.64 -6.37
C ILE A 107 -10.87 -1.66 -5.52
N ILE A 108 -12.17 -1.88 -5.44
CA ILE A 108 -13.12 -0.98 -4.78
C ILE A 108 -13.49 -1.53 -3.40
N PHE A 109 -13.23 -0.74 -2.36
CA PHE A 109 -13.64 -1.02 -0.98
C PHE A 109 -14.90 -0.22 -0.65
N ASP A 110 -16.04 -0.86 -0.60
CA ASP A 110 -17.31 -0.22 -0.26
C ASP A 110 -17.95 -0.91 0.94
N GLU A 111 -17.83 -0.34 2.15
CA GLU A 111 -17.12 0.85 2.57
C GLU A 111 -16.07 0.55 3.66
N ILE A 112 -15.27 1.53 4.01
CA ILE A 112 -14.15 1.37 4.97
C ILE A 112 -14.64 0.96 6.36
N GLU A 113 -15.73 1.57 6.87
CA GLU A 113 -16.24 1.31 8.23
C GLU A 113 -16.69 -0.16 8.38
N ALA A 114 -17.42 -0.68 7.39
CA ALA A 114 -17.83 -2.08 7.38
C ALA A 114 -16.63 -3.05 7.25
N ALA A 115 -15.67 -2.72 6.39
CA ALA A 115 -14.42 -3.49 6.28
C ALA A 115 -13.63 -3.50 7.60
N ALA A 116 -13.58 -2.36 8.29
CA ALA A 116 -12.95 -2.22 9.60
C ALA A 116 -13.60 -3.11 10.65
N ASN A 117 -14.94 -3.15 10.70
CA ASN A 117 -15.69 -4.00 11.63
C ASN A 117 -15.40 -5.49 11.40
N TYR A 118 -15.38 -5.96 10.14
CA TYR A 118 -15.03 -7.34 9.82
C TYR A 118 -13.59 -7.70 10.26
N CYS A 119 -12.66 -6.76 10.11
CA CYS A 119 -11.28 -6.97 10.58
C CYS A 119 -11.21 -7.03 12.12
N GLN A 120 -11.93 -6.16 12.82
CA GLN A 120 -12.00 -6.19 14.31
C GLN A 120 -12.56 -7.50 14.81
N GLU A 121 -13.68 -7.99 14.24
CA GLU A 121 -14.26 -9.30 14.58
C GLU A 121 -13.26 -10.44 14.35
N PHE A 122 -12.54 -10.42 13.24
CA PHE A 122 -11.51 -11.42 12.94
C PHE A 122 -10.38 -11.41 13.98
N ILE A 123 -9.91 -10.24 14.39
CA ILE A 123 -8.87 -10.10 15.42
C ILE A 123 -9.40 -10.59 16.78
N CYS A 124 -10.62 -10.23 17.17
CA CYS A 124 -11.26 -10.72 18.39
C CYS A 124 -11.33 -12.25 18.41
N GLN A 125 -11.76 -12.88 17.31
CA GLN A 125 -11.81 -14.33 17.18
C GLN A 125 -10.42 -14.97 17.28
N LYS A 126 -9.44 -14.41 16.58
CA LYS A 126 -8.05 -14.89 16.55
C LYS A 126 -7.41 -14.94 17.95
N TYR A 127 -7.68 -13.91 18.75
CA TYR A 127 -7.11 -13.77 20.10
C TYR A 127 -8.09 -14.20 21.21
N LYS A 128 -9.28 -14.74 20.86
CA LYS A 128 -10.33 -15.15 21.78
C LYS A 128 -10.73 -14.04 22.76
N ALA A 129 -10.78 -12.80 22.27
CA ALA A 129 -11.18 -11.63 23.04
C ALA A 129 -12.67 -11.32 22.80
N PRO A 130 -13.43 -10.88 23.82
CA PRO A 130 -14.84 -10.51 23.65
C PRO A 130 -15.01 -9.21 22.84
N SER A 131 -14.04 -8.31 22.90
CA SER A 131 -13.96 -7.10 22.11
C SER A 131 -12.50 -6.67 21.87
N ILE A 132 -12.28 -5.75 20.94
CA ILE A 132 -10.93 -5.20 20.69
C ILE A 132 -10.35 -4.56 21.96
N GLY A 133 -11.16 -3.83 22.72
CA GLY A 133 -10.70 -3.12 23.94
C GLY A 133 -10.39 -4.03 25.11
N GLU A 134 -11.05 -5.20 25.22
CA GLU A 134 -10.90 -6.14 26.34
C GLU A 134 -9.82 -7.20 26.10
N GLY A 135 -9.23 -7.25 24.91
CA GLY A 135 -8.13 -8.17 24.61
C GLY A 135 -6.82 -7.79 25.31
N ASN A 136 -5.86 -8.72 25.29
CA ASN A 136 -4.50 -8.51 25.82
C ASN A 136 -4.48 -7.98 27.27
N GLY A 137 -5.25 -8.62 28.16
CA GLY A 137 -5.30 -8.24 29.59
C GLY A 137 -5.88 -6.83 29.83
N GLY A 138 -6.74 -6.32 28.93
CA GLY A 138 -7.37 -5.00 29.04
C GLY A 138 -6.62 -3.87 28.35
N TYR A 139 -5.45 -4.14 27.75
CA TYR A 139 -4.71 -3.14 26.94
C TYR A 139 -5.29 -2.99 25.53
N GLY A 140 -6.11 -3.93 25.08
CA GLY A 140 -6.72 -3.99 23.77
C GLY A 140 -5.82 -4.62 22.71
N LEU A 141 -6.45 -4.98 21.57
CA LEU A 141 -5.83 -5.56 20.38
C LEU A 141 -5.74 -4.56 19.24
N TRP A 142 -5.63 -3.29 19.59
CA TRP A 142 -5.69 -2.19 18.64
C TRP A 142 -4.55 -2.20 17.63
N LYS A 143 -3.34 -2.60 18.07
CA LYS A 143 -2.15 -2.67 17.20
C LYS A 143 -2.25 -3.84 16.23
N GLU A 144 -2.72 -4.98 16.69
CA GLU A 144 -2.95 -6.18 15.89
C GLU A 144 -3.98 -5.92 14.78
N TYR A 145 -5.08 -5.23 15.14
CA TYR A 145 -6.10 -4.82 14.19
C TYR A 145 -5.56 -3.85 13.12
N GLU A 146 -4.92 -2.77 13.53
CA GLU A 146 -4.33 -1.79 12.62
C GLU A 146 -3.33 -2.45 11.67
N THR A 147 -2.47 -3.32 12.21
CA THR A 147 -1.45 -4.04 11.45
C THR A 147 -2.07 -4.98 10.43
N GLU A 148 -3.07 -5.79 10.82
CA GLU A 148 -3.74 -6.73 9.92
C GLU A 148 -4.50 -5.98 8.82
N PHE A 149 -5.26 -4.95 9.18
CA PHE A 149 -6.04 -4.17 8.23
C PHE A 149 -5.16 -3.56 7.14
N TRP A 150 -4.11 -2.84 7.55
CA TRP A 150 -3.21 -2.19 6.60
C TRP A 150 -2.34 -3.18 5.82
N LYS A 151 -1.90 -4.28 6.44
CA LYS A 151 -1.15 -5.33 5.76
C LYS A 151 -1.88 -5.88 4.54
N GLN A 152 -3.19 -6.10 4.63
CA GLN A 152 -3.95 -6.63 3.50
C GLN A 152 -4.10 -5.60 2.38
N ILE A 153 -4.34 -4.34 2.71
CA ILE A 153 -4.43 -3.24 1.73
C ILE A 153 -3.10 -3.04 1.03
N ASN A 154 -2.00 -3.02 1.80
CA ASN A 154 -0.66 -2.78 1.25
C ASN A 154 -0.22 -3.85 0.25
N LYS A 155 -0.70 -5.09 0.38
CA LYS A 155 -0.48 -6.13 -0.63
C LYS A 155 -1.08 -5.77 -1.98
N LEU A 156 -2.30 -5.23 -2.02
CA LEU A 156 -2.97 -4.81 -3.25
C LEU A 156 -2.25 -3.63 -3.90
N VAL A 157 -1.92 -2.62 -3.12
CA VAL A 157 -1.14 -1.46 -3.61
C VAL A 157 0.21 -1.92 -4.17
N GLY A 158 0.93 -2.77 -3.42
CA GLY A 158 2.22 -3.33 -3.85
C GLY A 158 2.13 -4.27 -5.05
N ALA A 159 0.96 -4.86 -5.32
CA ALA A 159 0.68 -5.63 -6.53
C ALA A 159 0.34 -4.75 -7.74
N GLY A 160 0.15 -3.44 -7.57
CA GLY A 160 -0.09 -2.47 -8.65
C GLY A 160 -1.56 -2.16 -8.90
N TYR A 161 -2.47 -2.58 -8.04
CA TYR A 161 -3.87 -2.16 -8.16
C TYR A 161 -4.05 -0.72 -7.72
N CYS A 162 -4.95 0.01 -8.40
CA CYS A 162 -5.56 1.21 -7.86
C CYS A 162 -6.53 0.80 -6.74
N CYS A 163 -6.26 1.18 -5.51
CA CYS A 163 -7.16 0.93 -4.40
C CYS A 163 -8.10 2.13 -4.21
N TYR A 164 -9.37 1.91 -4.50
CA TYR A 164 -10.42 2.94 -4.42
C TYR A 164 -11.27 2.69 -3.18
N PHE A 165 -11.18 3.59 -2.22
CA PHE A 165 -11.91 3.52 -0.96
C PHE A 165 -13.13 4.44 -0.96
N ILE A 166 -14.25 3.93 -0.45
CA ILE A 166 -15.47 4.70 -0.24
C ILE A 166 -15.69 4.85 1.27
N ALA A 167 -16.04 6.06 1.69
CA ALA A 167 -16.46 6.36 3.05
C ALA A 167 -17.68 7.27 3.06
N HIS A 168 -18.46 7.22 4.14
CA HIS A 168 -19.44 8.25 4.45
C HIS A 168 -18.76 9.51 4.96
N ALA A 169 -19.47 10.64 4.92
CA ALA A 169 -19.05 11.86 5.58
C ALA A 169 -19.54 11.87 7.03
N GLN A 170 -18.72 12.44 7.91
CA GLN A 170 -19.12 12.89 9.24
C GLN A 170 -18.80 14.36 9.39
N GLU A 171 -19.61 15.05 10.19
CA GLU A 171 -19.38 16.43 10.58
C GLU A 171 -19.09 16.50 12.07
N LYS A 172 -18.03 17.17 12.44
CA LYS A 172 -17.66 17.43 13.83
C LYS A 172 -17.15 18.85 13.96
N ASP A 173 -17.72 19.61 14.87
CA ASP A 173 -17.35 21.00 15.15
C ASP A 173 -17.37 21.89 13.87
N GLY A 174 -18.33 21.66 12.96
CA GLY A 174 -18.46 22.37 11.69
C GLY A 174 -17.48 21.93 10.59
N PHE A 175 -16.69 20.89 10.84
CA PHE A 175 -15.73 20.35 9.86
C PHE A 175 -16.15 18.97 9.35
N ILE A 176 -16.21 18.81 8.03
CA ILE A 176 -16.64 17.59 7.35
C ILE A 176 -15.41 16.73 7.00
N SER A 177 -15.43 15.46 7.39
CA SER A 177 -14.33 14.51 7.17
C SER A 177 -14.84 13.12 6.85
N PRO A 178 -13.99 12.22 6.33
CA PRO A 178 -14.36 10.82 6.14
C PRO A 178 -14.71 10.15 7.48
N LYS A 179 -15.80 9.36 7.48
CA LYS A 179 -16.24 8.58 8.63
C LYS A 179 -15.71 7.16 8.53
N ALA A 180 -14.90 6.75 9.48
CA ALA A 180 -14.52 5.36 9.74
C ALA A 180 -13.78 5.27 11.09
N ASP A 181 -13.55 4.04 11.59
CA ASP A 181 -12.65 3.83 12.72
C ASP A 181 -11.26 4.45 12.45
N LYS A 182 -10.76 5.21 13.42
CA LYS A 182 -9.52 5.99 13.27
C LYS A 182 -8.32 5.12 12.86
N ARG A 183 -8.23 3.89 13.36
CA ARG A 183 -7.10 2.99 13.09
C ARG A 183 -7.15 2.37 11.69
N ALA A 184 -8.33 2.21 11.12
CA ALA A 184 -8.48 1.85 9.73
C ALA A 184 -8.26 3.07 8.81
N LEU A 185 -8.84 4.21 9.17
CA LEU A 185 -8.84 5.40 8.34
C LEU A 185 -7.48 6.09 8.26
N SER A 186 -6.75 6.21 9.39
CA SER A 186 -5.47 6.93 9.42
C SER A 186 -4.41 6.35 8.46
N PRO A 187 -4.17 5.02 8.39
CA PRO A 187 -3.25 4.46 7.40
C PRO A 187 -3.71 4.73 5.95
N ILE A 188 -5.02 4.67 5.69
CA ILE A 188 -5.57 4.98 4.36
C ILE A 188 -5.29 6.44 4.01
N ILE A 189 -5.67 7.40 4.87
CA ILE A 189 -5.44 8.84 4.64
C ILE A 189 -3.94 9.12 4.44
N ASN A 190 -3.08 8.55 5.28
CA ASN A 190 -1.63 8.79 5.21
C ASN A 190 -1.02 8.29 3.89
N ASN A 191 -1.60 7.25 3.28
CA ASN A 191 -1.14 6.67 2.03
C ASN A 191 -1.97 7.07 0.80
N THR A 192 -3.05 7.83 0.99
CA THR A 192 -3.91 8.31 -0.10
C THR A 192 -3.16 9.30 -0.99
N ASP A 193 -3.17 9.02 -2.28
CA ASP A 193 -2.64 9.93 -3.31
C ASP A 193 -3.64 11.05 -3.62
N LEU A 194 -4.95 10.73 -3.58
CA LEU A 194 -6.02 11.70 -3.75
C LEU A 194 -7.20 11.38 -2.84
N CYS A 195 -7.56 12.31 -1.95
CA CYS A 195 -8.79 12.27 -1.14
C CYS A 195 -9.79 13.30 -1.67
N VAL A 196 -10.97 12.82 -2.07
CA VAL A 196 -12.02 13.61 -2.72
C VAL A 196 -13.24 13.72 -1.81
N TYR A 197 -13.65 14.94 -1.51
CA TYR A 197 -14.96 15.21 -0.91
C TYR A 197 -16.01 15.38 -1.99
N VAL A 198 -17.05 14.54 -1.96
CA VAL A 198 -18.17 14.62 -2.91
C VAL A 198 -19.36 15.30 -2.24
N ARG A 199 -19.82 16.39 -2.86
CA ARG A 199 -20.92 17.23 -2.38
C ARG A 199 -22.11 17.20 -3.33
N SER A 200 -23.32 17.21 -2.76
CA SER A 200 -24.57 17.35 -3.52
C SER A 200 -24.73 18.76 -4.07
N ASN A 201 -25.17 18.84 -5.32
CA ASN A 201 -25.59 20.10 -5.94
C ASN A 201 -27.13 20.31 -5.87
N GLY A 202 -27.82 19.47 -5.10
CA GLY A 202 -29.27 19.56 -4.90
C GLY A 202 -30.07 19.08 -6.11
N VAL A 203 -31.18 19.77 -6.36
CA VAL A 203 -32.09 19.51 -7.47
C VAL A 203 -32.27 20.78 -8.32
N ASP A 204 -32.50 20.60 -9.60
CA ASP A 204 -32.78 21.70 -10.52
C ASP A 204 -34.23 22.22 -10.35
N LYS A 205 -34.61 23.19 -11.17
CA LYS A 205 -35.93 23.82 -11.14
C LYS A 205 -37.08 22.85 -11.43
N ASP A 206 -36.77 21.75 -12.11
CA ASP A 206 -37.74 20.71 -12.48
C ASP A 206 -37.74 19.55 -11.46
N GLY A 207 -37.04 19.70 -10.33
CA GLY A 207 -36.92 18.68 -9.28
C GLY A 207 -35.99 17.51 -9.61
N LYS A 208 -35.23 17.60 -10.69
CA LYS A 208 -34.27 16.57 -11.09
C LYS A 208 -32.97 16.75 -10.31
N VAL A 209 -32.40 15.62 -9.84
CA VAL A 209 -31.10 15.61 -9.13
C VAL A 209 -29.98 16.11 -10.03
N VAL A 210 -29.30 17.17 -9.58
CA VAL A 210 -28.09 17.68 -10.21
C VAL A 210 -26.91 16.76 -9.83
N LYS A 211 -26.02 16.48 -10.79
CA LYS A 211 -24.85 15.65 -10.52
C LYS A 211 -23.97 16.27 -9.43
N SER A 212 -23.44 15.42 -8.57
CA SER A 212 -22.57 15.83 -7.46
C SER A 212 -21.24 16.38 -7.99
N SER A 213 -20.63 17.27 -7.21
CA SER A 213 -19.28 17.80 -7.46
C SER A 213 -18.24 17.12 -6.59
N GLY A 214 -16.97 17.13 -7.04
CA GLY A 214 -15.82 16.61 -6.30
C GLY A 214 -14.82 17.70 -5.93
N TYR A 215 -14.40 17.77 -4.67
CA TYR A 215 -13.40 18.71 -4.18
C TYR A 215 -12.11 17.98 -3.85
N LEU A 216 -10.99 18.47 -4.38
CA LEU A 216 -9.66 17.84 -4.34
C LEU A 216 -8.68 18.57 -3.42
N ALA A 217 -9.03 19.76 -2.95
CA ALA A 217 -8.25 20.56 -2.01
C ALA A 217 -9.05 20.85 -0.75
N GLN A 218 -8.38 20.79 0.39
CA GLN A 218 -8.95 21.08 1.70
C GLN A 218 -9.36 22.55 1.83
N THR A 219 -10.44 22.79 2.56
CA THR A 219 -10.88 24.11 3.01
C THR A 219 -11.07 24.12 4.54
N ASP A 220 -11.56 25.23 5.08
CA ASP A 220 -11.92 25.31 6.51
C ASP A 220 -13.21 24.52 6.83
N GLU A 221 -13.97 24.12 5.81
CA GLU A 221 -15.24 23.40 5.97
C GLU A 221 -15.09 21.88 5.85
N PHE A 222 -14.11 21.39 5.05
CA PHE A 222 -13.99 19.97 4.79
C PHE A 222 -12.56 19.53 4.49
N PHE A 223 -12.30 18.23 4.73
CA PHE A 223 -11.05 17.57 4.42
C PHE A 223 -10.99 17.17 2.94
N ALA A 224 -9.90 17.50 2.26
CA ALA A 224 -9.49 16.91 1.00
C ALA A 224 -7.96 16.91 0.94
N ARG A 225 -7.36 16.08 0.08
CA ARG A 225 -5.92 15.96 0.02
C ARG A 225 -5.47 15.49 -1.35
N SER A 226 -4.36 16.04 -1.83
CA SER A 226 -3.62 15.54 -3.00
C SER A 226 -2.15 15.40 -2.67
N ARG A 227 -1.49 14.37 -3.23
CA ARG A 227 -0.04 14.24 -3.33
C ARG A 227 0.50 14.76 -4.67
N PHE A 228 -0.40 15.14 -5.58
CA PHE A 228 -0.04 15.69 -6.87
C PHE A 228 0.07 17.20 -6.74
N ASP A 229 1.28 17.75 -6.92
CA ASP A 229 1.54 19.19 -6.83
C ASP A 229 0.98 19.95 -8.05
N TYR A 230 0.84 19.26 -9.20
CA TYR A 230 0.42 19.84 -10.46
C TYR A 230 -1.02 19.51 -10.85
N LEU A 231 -1.95 19.48 -9.88
CA LEU A 231 -3.36 19.29 -10.20
C LEU A 231 -3.85 20.36 -11.17
N PRO A 232 -4.48 19.99 -12.31
CA PRO A 232 -5.03 20.95 -13.26
C PRO A 232 -6.21 21.75 -12.68
N THR A 233 -6.87 21.19 -11.67
CA THR A 233 -8.01 21.80 -10.95
C THR A 233 -8.10 21.25 -9.54
N THR A 234 -8.66 22.03 -8.63
CA THR A 234 -9.03 21.62 -7.26
C THR A 234 -10.51 21.25 -7.12
N TYR A 235 -11.26 21.33 -8.23
CA TYR A 235 -12.70 21.14 -8.27
C TYR A 235 -13.13 20.40 -9.54
N ILE A 236 -13.96 19.37 -9.38
CA ILE A 236 -14.61 18.62 -10.45
C ILE A 236 -16.09 18.99 -10.42
N GLU A 237 -16.59 19.69 -11.43
CA GLU A 237 -17.98 20.16 -11.49
C GLU A 237 -18.99 19.01 -11.51
N GLU A 238 -18.78 18.02 -12.38
CA GLU A 238 -19.52 16.75 -12.38
C GLU A 238 -18.59 15.61 -11.95
N PHE A 239 -18.78 15.12 -10.74
CA PHE A 239 -17.97 14.02 -10.22
C PHE A 239 -18.25 12.72 -10.99
N THR A 240 -17.34 12.33 -11.87
CA THR A 240 -17.36 11.10 -12.66
C THR A 240 -16.03 10.37 -12.56
N ALA A 241 -16.04 9.06 -12.87
CA ALA A 241 -14.83 8.25 -12.92
C ALA A 241 -13.81 8.82 -13.93
N GLU A 242 -14.29 9.20 -15.12
CA GLU A 242 -13.47 9.77 -16.20
C GLU A 242 -12.83 11.09 -15.76
N ALA A 243 -13.60 12.00 -15.14
CA ALA A 243 -13.06 13.27 -14.67
C ALA A 243 -12.01 13.07 -13.56
N LEU A 244 -12.20 12.07 -12.70
CA LEU A 244 -11.24 11.73 -11.65
C LEU A 244 -9.94 11.15 -12.22
N GLU A 245 -10.03 10.20 -13.17
CA GLU A 245 -8.86 9.66 -13.88
C GLU A 245 -8.12 10.76 -14.63
N ASP A 246 -8.84 11.60 -15.36
CA ASP A 246 -8.30 12.68 -16.18
C ASP A 246 -7.50 13.70 -15.34
N VAL A 247 -8.00 14.06 -14.17
CA VAL A 247 -7.28 14.96 -13.24
C VAL A 247 -5.94 14.38 -12.82
N ILE A 248 -5.89 13.07 -12.49
CA ILE A 248 -4.65 12.41 -12.05
C ILE A 248 -3.66 12.28 -13.22
N VAL A 249 -4.14 11.85 -14.39
CA VAL A 249 -3.30 11.70 -15.58
C VAL A 249 -2.70 13.06 -15.99
N LYS A 250 -3.53 14.09 -16.06
CA LYS A 250 -3.07 15.45 -16.39
C LYS A 250 -2.10 16.02 -15.35
N ALA A 251 -2.30 15.73 -14.06
CA ALA A 251 -1.34 16.16 -13.04
C ALA A 251 0.05 15.59 -13.30
N ILE A 252 0.14 14.31 -13.67
CA ILE A 252 1.40 13.64 -14.01
C ILE A 252 2.01 14.23 -15.30
N GLU A 253 1.21 14.45 -16.35
CA GLU A 253 1.66 15.05 -17.61
C GLU A 253 2.17 16.49 -17.43
N ILE A 254 1.52 17.27 -16.58
CA ILE A 254 1.97 18.62 -16.23
C ILE A 254 3.30 18.54 -15.49
N GLN A 255 3.43 17.63 -14.52
CA GLN A 255 4.68 17.42 -13.80
C GLN A 255 5.82 17.00 -14.72
N GLU A 256 5.59 16.07 -15.66
CA GLU A 256 6.59 15.69 -16.68
C GLU A 256 7.11 16.91 -17.45
N ARG A 257 6.20 17.80 -17.85
CA ARG A 257 6.55 19.00 -18.62
C ARG A 257 7.26 20.04 -17.78
N GLU A 258 6.75 20.36 -16.59
CA GLU A 258 7.28 21.45 -15.75
C GLU A 258 8.62 21.08 -15.08
N GLU A 259 8.81 19.82 -14.71
CA GLU A 259 10.04 19.36 -14.07
C GLU A 259 11.05 18.73 -15.06
N GLY A 260 10.66 18.52 -16.31
CA GLY A 260 11.51 17.89 -17.32
C GLY A 260 11.83 16.42 -17.00
N ILE A 261 10.94 15.74 -16.29
CA ILE A 261 11.05 14.32 -15.95
C ILE A 261 10.29 13.46 -16.97
N THR A 262 10.51 12.15 -16.91
CA THR A 262 9.70 11.16 -17.64
C THR A 262 9.07 10.22 -16.66
N ALA A 263 7.74 10.16 -16.62
CA ALA A 263 7.02 9.19 -15.82
C ALA A 263 7.23 7.77 -16.41
N VAL A 264 7.37 6.81 -15.52
CA VAL A 264 7.66 5.40 -15.85
C VAL A 264 6.45 4.51 -15.64
N SER A 265 6.51 3.24 -16.03
CA SER A 265 5.49 2.27 -15.66
C SER A 265 5.54 1.99 -14.14
N PHE A 266 4.43 1.50 -13.58
CA PHE A 266 4.42 1.04 -12.17
C PHE A 266 5.45 -0.06 -11.93
N ALA A 267 5.65 -0.96 -12.89
CA ALA A 267 6.62 -2.05 -12.78
C ALA A 267 8.06 -1.51 -12.65
N GLU A 268 8.44 -0.51 -13.45
CA GLU A 268 9.74 0.15 -13.36
C GLU A 268 9.91 0.90 -12.03
N GLN A 269 8.88 1.66 -11.60
CA GLN A 269 8.92 2.33 -10.30
C GLN A 269 9.04 1.34 -9.14
N LYS A 270 8.31 0.22 -9.20
CA LYS A 270 8.39 -0.85 -8.20
C LYS A 270 9.77 -1.50 -8.17
N ALA A 271 10.36 -1.77 -9.34
CA ALA A 271 11.71 -2.36 -9.43
C ALA A 271 12.76 -1.49 -8.72
N GLN A 272 12.65 -0.15 -8.83
CA GLN A 272 13.55 0.78 -8.15
C GLN A 272 13.45 0.73 -6.61
N ARG A 273 12.36 0.22 -6.06
CA ARG A 273 12.09 0.16 -4.61
C ARG A 273 12.25 -1.25 -4.05
N THR A 274 12.56 -2.21 -4.90
CA THR A 274 12.66 -3.62 -4.50
C THR A 274 14.14 -4.01 -4.38
N VAL A 275 14.55 -4.31 -3.15
CA VAL A 275 15.85 -4.94 -2.88
C VAL A 275 15.72 -6.45 -3.11
N ALA A 276 16.81 -7.09 -3.51
CA ALA A 276 16.89 -8.54 -3.59
C ALA A 276 16.54 -9.16 -2.24
N VAL A 277 15.52 -9.98 -2.20
CA VAL A 277 15.20 -10.77 -1.00
C VAL A 277 15.75 -12.16 -1.22
N LYS A 278 16.82 -12.52 -0.49
CA LYS A 278 17.33 -13.88 -0.45
C LYS A 278 16.40 -14.77 0.37
N THR A 279 16.24 -16.03 -0.01
CA THR A 279 15.45 -16.96 0.80
C THR A 279 16.21 -17.34 2.08
N TYR A 280 15.48 -17.86 3.07
CA TYR A 280 16.12 -18.38 4.30
C TYR A 280 17.22 -19.40 3.97
N ASP A 281 16.94 -20.30 3.05
CA ASP A 281 17.89 -21.37 2.68
C ASP A 281 19.13 -20.78 1.98
N ASP A 282 18.96 -19.79 1.06
CA ASP A 282 20.09 -19.07 0.43
C ASP A 282 20.95 -18.31 1.46
N LEU A 283 20.28 -17.63 2.42
CA LEU A 283 20.99 -16.89 3.48
C LEU A 283 21.76 -17.82 4.43
N MET A 284 21.18 -18.97 4.77
CA MET A 284 21.87 -19.95 5.62
C MET A 284 23.05 -20.58 4.92
N ASP A 285 22.96 -20.87 3.62
CA ASP A 285 24.07 -21.36 2.81
C ASP A 285 25.21 -20.33 2.72
N GLU A 286 24.87 -19.04 2.58
CA GLU A 286 25.83 -17.95 2.57
C GLU A 286 26.51 -17.78 3.94
N LEU A 287 25.74 -17.76 5.01
CA LEU A 287 26.22 -17.68 6.38
C LEU A 287 27.16 -18.83 6.72
N GLN A 288 26.82 -20.05 6.28
CA GLN A 288 27.71 -21.22 6.47
C GLN A 288 29.06 -21.03 5.77
N LYS A 289 29.05 -20.61 4.50
CA LYS A 289 30.30 -20.41 3.73
C LYS A 289 31.18 -19.34 4.36
N LEU A 290 30.62 -18.25 4.81
CA LEU A 290 31.33 -17.17 5.48
C LEU A 290 31.87 -17.62 6.85
N GLY A 291 31.06 -18.38 7.60
CA GLY A 291 31.48 -18.97 8.86
C GLY A 291 32.63 -19.98 8.73
N GLU A 292 32.57 -20.84 7.73
CA GLU A 292 33.68 -21.77 7.40
C GLU A 292 34.97 -20.99 7.04
N LYS A 293 34.83 -19.92 6.23
CA LYS A 293 35.96 -19.05 5.88
C LYS A 293 36.65 -18.45 7.13
N LEU A 294 35.90 -17.92 8.08
CA LEU A 294 36.44 -17.39 9.33
C LEU A 294 37.10 -18.48 10.18
N ALA A 295 36.44 -19.64 10.33
CA ALA A 295 36.94 -20.75 11.11
C ALA A 295 38.30 -21.30 10.54
N ASP A 296 38.39 -21.46 9.22
CA ASP A 296 39.60 -21.94 8.53
C ASP A 296 40.79 -20.98 8.65
N ASN A 297 40.49 -19.68 8.83
CA ASN A 297 41.49 -18.65 9.06
C ASN A 297 41.82 -18.41 10.56
N GLY A 298 41.22 -19.21 11.47
CA GLY A 298 41.51 -19.15 12.91
C GLY A 298 40.64 -18.17 13.71
N TYR A 299 39.58 -17.56 13.12
CA TYR A 299 38.70 -16.56 13.72
C TYR A 299 37.38 -17.15 14.25
N LEU A 300 37.42 -18.35 14.81
CA LEU A 300 36.23 -19.04 15.33
C LEU A 300 35.62 -18.31 16.54
N GLU A 301 36.43 -17.73 17.43
CA GLU A 301 35.98 -16.97 18.59
C GLU A 301 35.29 -15.66 18.17
N ASP A 302 35.83 -15.01 17.13
CA ASP A 302 35.24 -13.78 16.56
C ASP A 302 33.91 -14.09 15.90
N LEU A 303 33.80 -15.17 15.12
CA LEU A 303 32.54 -15.65 14.56
C LEU A 303 31.49 -15.88 15.66
N GLN A 304 31.84 -16.54 16.77
CA GLN A 304 30.95 -16.76 17.89
C GLN A 304 30.49 -15.45 18.51
N THR A 305 31.40 -14.49 18.64
CA THR A 305 31.08 -13.15 19.16
C THR A 305 30.11 -12.39 18.24
N ILE A 306 30.33 -12.40 16.92
CA ILE A 306 29.46 -11.77 15.93
C ILE A 306 28.05 -12.38 16.03
N VAL A 307 27.94 -13.71 16.04
CA VAL A 307 26.65 -14.38 16.17
C VAL A 307 25.96 -14.06 17.51
N ALA A 308 26.72 -14.05 18.61
CA ALA A 308 26.19 -13.74 19.94
C ALA A 308 25.68 -12.29 20.06
N ASN A 309 26.31 -11.34 19.37
CA ASN A 309 25.89 -9.95 19.34
C ASN A 309 24.47 -9.79 18.75
N GLN A 310 24.08 -10.60 17.75
CA GLN A 310 22.79 -10.56 17.12
C GLN A 310 21.73 -11.45 17.78
N LEU A 311 22.14 -12.63 18.31
CA LEU A 311 21.22 -13.64 18.85
C LEU A 311 21.18 -13.69 20.39
N GLY A 312 22.17 -13.13 21.06
CA GLY A 312 22.40 -13.23 22.50
C GLY A 312 23.40 -14.30 22.88
N GLU A 313 23.98 -14.17 24.08
CA GLU A 313 25.03 -15.08 24.60
C GLU A 313 24.59 -16.56 24.57
N GLY A 314 25.50 -17.43 24.15
CA GLY A 314 25.30 -18.87 24.10
C GLY A 314 24.45 -19.36 22.93
N LYS A 315 23.98 -18.48 22.06
CA LYS A 315 23.24 -18.84 20.85
C LYS A 315 24.17 -19.12 19.70
N LYS A 316 23.73 -19.99 18.78
CA LYS A 316 24.46 -20.38 17.59
C LYS A 316 23.68 -20.04 16.31
N ALA A 317 24.36 -19.91 15.19
CA ALA A 317 23.75 -19.73 13.88
C ALA A 317 22.69 -20.84 13.56
N SER A 318 22.91 -22.06 14.04
CA SER A 318 21.96 -23.18 13.91
C SER A 318 20.64 -22.99 14.67
N ASP A 319 20.55 -22.02 15.58
CA ASP A 319 19.30 -21.71 16.31
C ASP A 319 18.34 -20.82 15.50
N LEU A 320 18.81 -20.26 14.40
CA LEU A 320 18.03 -19.42 13.47
C LEU A 320 16.91 -20.23 12.81
N LYS A 321 15.76 -19.61 12.62
CA LYS A 321 14.55 -20.23 12.07
C LYS A 321 14.00 -19.42 10.90
N LYS A 322 13.23 -20.08 10.03
CA LYS A 322 12.45 -19.38 9.00
C LYS A 322 11.58 -18.29 9.64
N GLY A 323 11.62 -17.08 9.06
CA GLY A 323 11.03 -15.87 9.62
C GLY A 323 12.01 -14.97 10.38
N GLN A 324 13.29 -15.36 10.45
CA GLN A 324 14.38 -14.57 11.06
C GLN A 324 15.42 -14.14 10.00
N GLU A 325 15.01 -14.03 8.74
CA GLU A 325 15.89 -13.71 7.61
C GLU A 325 16.68 -12.41 7.84
N GLN A 326 16.06 -11.39 8.44
CA GLN A 326 16.73 -10.12 8.75
C GLN A 326 17.87 -10.25 9.76
N LEU A 327 17.78 -11.20 10.70
CA LEU A 327 18.87 -11.47 11.64
C LEU A 327 20.02 -12.21 10.95
N ILE A 328 19.72 -13.09 9.99
CA ILE A 328 20.73 -13.77 9.19
C ILE A 328 21.49 -12.75 8.32
N GLU A 329 20.77 -11.84 7.66
CA GLU A 329 21.36 -10.75 6.87
C GLU A 329 22.27 -9.85 7.72
N ALA A 330 21.86 -9.52 8.96
CA ALA A 330 22.68 -8.73 9.87
C ALA A 330 23.98 -9.45 10.27
N ILE A 331 23.91 -10.77 10.57
CA ILE A 331 25.07 -11.57 10.89
C ILE A 331 26.02 -11.68 9.68
N ILE A 332 25.49 -11.91 8.48
CA ILE A 332 26.26 -11.95 7.24
C ILE A 332 27.01 -10.63 7.05
N TYR A 333 26.33 -9.51 7.17
CA TYR A 333 26.90 -8.18 7.05
C TYR A 333 28.07 -7.94 8.05
N ASP A 334 27.87 -8.32 9.32
CA ASP A 334 28.90 -8.19 10.35
C ASP A 334 30.12 -9.06 10.05
N ILE A 335 29.90 -10.29 9.51
CA ILE A 335 31.00 -11.18 9.09
C ILE A 335 31.75 -10.62 7.88
N GLU A 336 31.06 -10.13 6.87
CA GLU A 336 31.64 -9.50 5.69
C GLU A 336 32.49 -8.29 6.08
N SER A 337 31.96 -7.43 6.96
CA SER A 337 32.72 -6.30 7.50
C SER A 337 34.00 -6.73 8.23
N PHE A 338 33.89 -7.77 9.05
CA PHE A 338 35.06 -8.32 9.73
C PHE A 338 36.11 -8.89 8.76
N ILE A 339 35.66 -9.56 7.70
CA ILE A 339 36.55 -10.09 6.63
C ILE A 339 37.28 -8.95 5.91
N GLU A 340 36.57 -7.86 5.58
CA GLU A 340 37.15 -6.68 4.94
C GLU A 340 38.18 -5.98 5.84
N GLU A 341 37.87 -5.76 7.11
CA GLU A 341 38.72 -5.12 8.09
C GLU A 341 40.03 -5.90 8.34
N ASN A 342 39.96 -7.23 8.25
CA ASN A 342 41.09 -8.09 8.48
C ASN A 342 41.81 -8.57 7.19
N ASN A 343 41.36 -8.11 6.01
CA ASN A 343 41.87 -8.48 4.68
C ASN A 343 41.93 -10.00 4.43
N LEU A 344 40.86 -10.72 4.80
CA LEU A 344 40.72 -12.16 4.71
C LEU A 344 40.18 -12.62 3.35
#